data_57bf29f5122ccb1e204c37fe9249187f
#
_entry.id   57bf29f5122ccb1e204c37fe9249187f
#
_cell.length_a   1.000
_cell.length_b   1.000
_cell.length_c   1.000
_cell.angle_alpha   90.00
_cell.angle_beta   90.00
_cell.angle_gamma   90.00
#
_symmetry.space_group_name_H-M   'P 1'
#
loop_
_entity.id
_entity.type
_entity.pdbx_description
1 polymer ?
#
loop_
_entity_poly.entity_id
_entity_poly.type
_entity_poly.pdbx_seq_one_letter_code
_entity_poly.pdbx_strand_id
1 'polypeptide(L)'
;MNISIAIPTWGCHGRGSEFINDLLRTIEIQTFKDFEVCISDHSLDDGILNEVKKFQDKFKIVYQKNPEDRGNGPANTNEAIKLCSGDIIKVMFQDDFFYDDESLQKIHDQFESEDNKWLVNGCNHTQDDGHSFFWEMFPRWNDKILEGKNTISSPSVLSMKRECFDKVKFDKNLIMMMDCDYYYNLRQNFGDPIFLDDVLITNRIHQNQISSRYDNNNLELECDYCIAKHTNVIRS
;
A
#
# COMPACT_ATOMS: atom_id res chain seq x y z
N MET A 1 -20.41 0.82 -3.16
CA MET A 1 -19.32 0.03 -2.53
C MET A 1 -18.52 0.94 -1.63
N ASN A 2 -18.26 0.54 -0.39
CA ASN A 2 -17.45 1.31 0.53
C ASN A 2 -15.95 0.96 0.42
N ILE A 3 -15.09 1.89 0.82
CA ILE A 3 -13.63 1.72 0.77
C ILE A 3 -13.10 1.51 2.19
N SER A 4 -12.24 0.51 2.37
CA SER A 4 -11.37 0.43 3.56
C SER A 4 -9.95 0.82 3.19
N ILE A 5 -9.38 1.79 3.90
CA ILE A 5 -7.99 2.22 3.73
C ILE A 5 -7.14 1.43 4.74
N ALA A 6 -6.33 0.50 4.23
CA ALA A 6 -5.47 -0.36 5.04
C ALA A 6 -4.09 0.27 5.22
N ILE A 7 -3.72 0.58 6.46
CA ILE A 7 -2.50 1.31 6.79
C ILE A 7 -1.63 0.47 7.75
N PRO A 8 -0.56 -0.17 7.28
CA PRO A 8 0.47 -0.72 8.15
C PRO A 8 1.33 0.41 8.71
N THR A 9 1.54 0.44 10.03
CA THR A 9 2.31 1.51 10.69
C THR A 9 3.41 0.96 11.59
N TRP A 10 4.41 1.79 11.83
CA TRP A 10 5.49 1.56 12.80
C TRP A 10 6.16 2.88 13.20
N GLY A 11 7.04 2.86 14.21
CA GLY A 11 7.66 4.08 14.76
C GLY A 11 8.54 4.87 13.79
N CYS A 12 8.95 4.31 12.65
CA CYS A 12 9.70 4.98 11.57
C CYS A 12 10.90 5.80 12.07
N HIS A 13 11.67 5.22 13.02
CA HIS A 13 12.80 5.91 13.66
C HIS A 13 12.44 7.26 14.28
N GLY A 14 11.23 7.37 14.86
CA GLY A 14 10.71 8.56 15.54
C GLY A 14 9.84 9.47 14.67
N ARG A 15 9.74 9.23 13.35
CA ARG A 15 8.87 10.02 12.45
C ARG A 15 7.49 9.38 12.21
N GLY A 16 7.22 8.19 12.75
CA GLY A 16 5.97 7.48 12.48
C GLY A 16 4.72 8.28 12.85
N SER A 17 4.75 9.01 13.96
CA SER A 17 3.65 9.89 14.40
C SER A 17 3.40 11.05 13.43
N GLU A 18 4.46 11.66 12.92
CA GLU A 18 4.38 12.73 11.93
C GLU A 18 3.75 12.21 10.62
N PHE A 19 4.28 11.13 10.08
CA PHE A 19 3.80 10.56 8.83
C PHE A 19 2.34 10.13 8.87
N ILE A 20 1.93 9.43 9.93
CA ILE A 20 0.53 9.03 10.07
C ILE A 20 -0.40 10.24 10.22
N ASN A 21 0.03 11.31 10.91
CA ASN A 21 -0.75 12.54 11.03
C ASN A 21 -0.97 13.18 9.66
N ASP A 22 0.09 13.30 8.85
CA ASP A 22 0.01 13.88 7.52
C ASP A 22 -0.93 13.08 6.61
N LEU A 23 -0.78 11.74 6.60
CA LEU A 23 -1.67 10.86 5.84
C LEU A 23 -3.13 11.03 6.27
N LEU A 24 -3.43 11.00 7.59
CA LEU A 24 -4.80 11.13 8.10
C LEU A 24 -5.42 12.49 7.76
N ARG A 25 -4.63 13.57 7.66
CA ARG A 25 -5.09 14.88 7.17
C ARG A 25 -5.52 14.84 5.72
N THR A 26 -4.78 14.14 4.85
CA THR A 26 -5.18 13.99 3.44
C THR A 26 -6.41 13.08 3.27
N ILE A 27 -6.64 12.15 4.20
CA ILE A 27 -7.85 11.33 4.25
C ILE A 27 -9.07 12.16 4.71
N GLU A 28 -8.91 13.03 5.71
CA GLU A 28 -9.99 13.88 6.23
C GLU A 28 -10.63 14.76 5.15
N ILE A 29 -9.81 15.28 4.24
CA ILE A 29 -10.28 16.21 3.19
C ILE A 29 -10.88 15.51 1.97
N GLN A 30 -10.77 14.17 1.83
CA GLN A 30 -11.32 13.47 0.67
C GLN A 30 -12.81 13.76 0.47
N THR A 31 -13.21 13.96 -0.78
CA THR A 31 -14.61 14.22 -1.17
C THR A 31 -15.49 12.98 -1.03
N PHE A 32 -14.99 11.81 -1.38
CA PHE A 32 -15.63 10.53 -1.10
C PHE A 32 -15.65 10.24 0.40
N LYS A 33 -16.84 9.98 1.00
CA LYS A 33 -17.02 9.85 2.45
C LYS A 33 -17.42 8.46 2.96
N ASP A 34 -17.78 7.53 2.06
CA ASP A 34 -18.15 6.16 2.46
C ASP A 34 -16.91 5.27 2.61
N PHE A 35 -16.08 5.61 3.59
CA PHE A 35 -14.86 4.87 3.87
C PHE A 35 -14.62 4.64 5.36
N GLU A 36 -13.72 3.70 5.66
CA GLU A 36 -13.12 3.49 6.97
C GLU A 36 -11.59 3.42 6.84
N VAL A 37 -10.90 3.70 7.93
CA VAL A 37 -9.44 3.58 8.05
C VAL A 37 -9.10 2.43 8.99
N CYS A 38 -8.26 1.50 8.53
CA CYS A 38 -7.87 0.29 9.26
C CYS A 38 -6.35 0.29 9.48
N ILE A 39 -5.93 0.40 10.74
CA ILE A 39 -4.52 0.59 11.11
C ILE A 39 -4.02 -0.62 11.89
N SER A 40 -2.96 -1.26 11.40
CA SER A 40 -2.18 -2.25 12.15
C SER A 40 -0.83 -1.65 12.53
N ASP A 41 -0.57 -1.53 13.85
CA ASP A 41 0.56 -0.77 14.38
C ASP A 41 1.63 -1.65 15.03
N HIS A 42 2.80 -1.70 14.43
CA HIS A 42 4.00 -2.38 14.91
C HIS A 42 4.87 -1.51 15.84
N SER A 43 4.53 -0.25 16.10
CA SER A 43 5.35 0.61 16.98
C SER A 43 5.42 0.07 18.42
N LEU A 44 6.47 0.43 19.15
CA LEU A 44 6.67 0.03 20.53
C LEU A 44 5.93 0.94 21.51
N ASP A 45 5.81 2.21 21.15
CA ASP A 45 5.19 3.26 21.95
C ASP A 45 3.76 3.58 21.46
N ASP A 46 3.12 4.55 22.09
CA ASP A 46 1.78 4.99 21.76
C ASP A 46 1.75 6.23 20.83
N GLY A 47 2.86 6.58 20.22
CA GLY A 47 2.96 7.76 19.35
C GLY A 47 1.93 7.72 18.21
N ILE A 48 1.84 6.60 17.49
CA ILE A 48 0.84 6.39 16.42
C ILE A 48 -0.59 6.48 16.99
N LEU A 49 -0.87 5.77 18.09
CA LEU A 49 -2.19 5.77 18.71
C LEU A 49 -2.64 7.18 19.12
N ASN A 50 -1.74 7.99 19.64
CA ASN A 50 -2.04 9.35 20.07
C ASN A 50 -2.39 10.27 18.89
N GLU A 51 -1.76 10.08 17.73
CA GLU A 51 -2.16 10.79 16.50
C GLU A 51 -3.52 10.31 15.99
N VAL A 52 -3.73 9.00 15.92
CA VAL A 52 -4.99 8.39 15.47
C VAL A 52 -6.18 8.90 16.28
N LYS A 53 -6.06 9.04 17.61
CA LYS A 53 -7.12 9.57 18.48
C LYS A 53 -7.63 10.95 18.08
N LYS A 54 -6.82 11.78 17.44
CA LYS A 54 -7.21 13.13 17.00
C LYS A 54 -8.25 13.12 15.86
N PHE A 55 -8.38 11.97 15.17
CA PHE A 55 -9.24 11.81 14.00
C PHE A 55 -10.47 10.91 14.26
N GLN A 56 -10.64 10.35 15.47
CA GLN A 56 -11.71 9.40 15.77
C GLN A 56 -13.13 9.98 15.59
N ASP A 57 -13.30 11.30 15.78
CA ASP A 57 -14.57 12.01 15.59
C ASP A 57 -14.77 12.48 14.12
N LYS A 58 -13.81 12.24 13.23
CA LYS A 58 -13.83 12.72 11.84
C LYS A 58 -14.32 11.65 10.87
N PHE A 59 -13.88 10.42 11.06
CA PHE A 59 -14.24 9.24 10.26
C PHE A 59 -14.02 7.96 11.06
N LYS A 60 -14.61 6.87 10.58
CA LYS A 60 -14.47 5.56 11.24
C LYS A 60 -13.02 5.07 11.18
N ILE A 61 -12.42 4.78 12.34
CA ILE A 61 -11.09 4.20 12.46
C ILE A 61 -11.15 2.88 13.23
N VAL A 62 -10.55 1.84 12.67
CA VAL A 62 -10.26 0.55 13.31
C VAL A 62 -8.76 0.51 13.57
N TYR A 63 -8.35 0.55 14.82
CA TYR A 63 -6.94 0.52 15.21
C TYR A 63 -6.62 -0.72 16.00
N GLN A 64 -5.52 -1.39 15.64
CA GLN A 64 -4.98 -2.53 16.37
C GLN A 64 -3.48 -2.36 16.60
N LYS A 65 -3.05 -2.42 17.88
CA LYS A 65 -1.65 -2.61 18.22
C LYS A 65 -1.29 -4.06 17.91
N ASN A 66 -0.32 -4.26 17.01
CA ASN A 66 0.07 -5.58 16.55
C ASN A 66 1.50 -5.92 17.04
N PRO A 67 1.67 -6.82 18.02
CA PRO A 67 2.99 -7.26 18.49
C PRO A 67 3.58 -8.37 17.62
N GLU A 68 2.75 -9.06 16.82
CA GLU A 68 3.15 -10.23 16.05
C GLU A 68 3.97 -9.84 14.82
N ASP A 69 4.95 -10.66 14.46
CA ASP A 69 5.81 -10.46 13.27
C ASP A 69 6.41 -9.02 13.19
N ARG A 70 6.69 -8.38 14.36
CA ARG A 70 7.11 -6.98 14.42
C ARG A 70 8.34 -6.72 13.57
N GLY A 71 8.28 -5.65 12.73
CA GLY A 71 9.31 -5.30 11.78
C GLY A 71 9.14 -5.95 10.41
N ASN A 72 8.18 -6.88 10.25
CA ASN A 72 7.84 -7.48 8.97
C ASN A 72 6.74 -6.67 8.29
N GLY A 73 7.10 -5.86 7.27
CA GLY A 73 6.17 -4.99 6.54
C GLY A 73 5.02 -5.75 5.87
N PRO A 74 5.30 -6.81 5.08
CA PRO A 74 4.26 -7.65 4.47
C PRO A 74 3.27 -8.26 5.47
N ALA A 75 3.77 -8.78 6.59
CA ALA A 75 2.92 -9.32 7.65
C ALA A 75 2.01 -8.24 8.23
N ASN A 76 2.55 -7.05 8.53
CA ASN A 76 1.78 -5.92 9.04
C ASN A 76 0.75 -5.41 8.02
N THR A 77 1.10 -5.41 6.74
CA THR A 77 0.16 -5.06 5.65
C THR A 77 -1.00 -6.04 5.60
N ASN A 78 -0.73 -7.34 5.68
CA ASN A 78 -1.78 -8.35 5.76
C ASN A 78 -2.70 -8.15 6.97
N GLU A 79 -2.15 -7.83 8.13
CA GLU A 79 -2.95 -7.57 9.34
C GLU A 79 -3.81 -6.31 9.19
N ALA A 80 -3.26 -5.21 8.62
CA ALA A 80 -4.05 -4.01 8.34
C ALA A 80 -5.23 -4.32 7.40
N ILE A 81 -5.02 -5.12 6.35
CA ILE A 81 -6.09 -5.52 5.41
C ILE A 81 -7.12 -6.45 6.07
N LYS A 82 -6.74 -7.32 6.99
CA LYS A 82 -7.68 -8.16 7.75
C LYS A 82 -8.66 -7.36 8.60
N LEU A 83 -8.28 -6.18 9.06
CA LEU A 83 -9.18 -5.28 9.82
C LEU A 83 -10.24 -4.61 8.94
N CYS A 84 -10.03 -4.59 7.63
CA CYS A 84 -10.93 -3.94 6.69
C CYS A 84 -12.29 -4.66 6.61
N SER A 85 -13.39 -3.90 6.47
CA SER A 85 -14.75 -4.44 6.27
C SER A 85 -15.38 -4.01 4.93
N GLY A 86 -14.79 -3.05 4.23
CA GLY A 86 -15.29 -2.51 2.96
C GLY A 86 -15.16 -3.45 1.77
N ASP A 87 -15.87 -3.16 0.69
CA ASP A 87 -15.85 -3.92 -0.57
C ASP A 87 -14.56 -3.72 -1.35
N ILE A 88 -14.01 -2.50 -1.27
CA ILE A 88 -12.77 -2.08 -1.90
C ILE A 88 -11.72 -1.87 -0.80
N ILE A 89 -10.53 -2.40 -1.01
CA ILE A 89 -9.38 -2.21 -0.14
C ILE A 89 -8.38 -1.29 -0.84
N LYS A 90 -8.09 -0.14 -0.26
CA LYS A 90 -7.02 0.77 -0.64
C LYS A 90 -5.84 0.55 0.30
N VAL A 91 -4.72 0.08 -0.22
CA VAL A 91 -3.48 -0.02 0.58
C VAL A 91 -2.82 1.37 0.62
N MET A 92 -2.40 1.80 1.81
CA MET A 92 -1.66 3.06 2.00
C MET A 92 -0.55 2.85 3.02
N PHE A 93 0.68 3.11 2.64
CA PHE A 93 1.80 3.12 3.58
C PHE A 93 1.82 4.45 4.34
N GLN A 94 2.18 4.41 5.60
CA GLN A 94 2.04 5.56 6.52
C GLN A 94 2.85 6.79 6.12
N ASP A 95 3.93 6.63 5.36
CA ASP A 95 4.82 7.69 4.89
C ASP A 95 4.38 8.33 3.57
N ASP A 96 3.39 7.73 2.88
CA ASP A 96 2.77 8.27 1.67
C ASP A 96 1.47 9.02 2.01
N PHE A 97 0.91 9.76 1.06
CA PHE A 97 -0.36 10.48 1.25
C PHE A 97 -1.13 10.67 -0.07
N PHE A 98 -2.42 11.00 0.03
CA PHE A 98 -3.25 11.31 -1.14
C PHE A 98 -2.83 12.64 -1.75
N TYR A 99 -2.72 12.67 -3.08
CA TYR A 99 -2.27 13.86 -3.82
C TYR A 99 -3.31 14.99 -3.81
N ASP A 100 -4.60 14.64 -3.98
CA ASP A 100 -5.70 15.59 -3.99
C ASP A 100 -6.91 15.07 -3.18
N ASP A 101 -7.94 15.90 -3.05
CA ASP A 101 -9.16 15.57 -2.30
C ASP A 101 -10.17 14.73 -3.10
N GLU A 102 -9.94 14.49 -4.37
CA GLU A 102 -10.77 13.63 -5.24
C GLU A 102 -10.20 12.22 -5.43
N SER A 103 -9.03 11.96 -4.89
CA SER A 103 -8.29 10.69 -5.13
C SER A 103 -9.12 9.45 -4.80
N LEU A 104 -9.83 9.41 -3.66
CA LEU A 104 -10.71 8.29 -3.29
C LEU A 104 -11.93 8.17 -4.21
N GLN A 105 -12.51 9.29 -4.66
CA GLN A 105 -13.63 9.27 -5.59
C GLN A 105 -13.23 8.67 -6.93
N LYS A 106 -12.08 9.11 -7.48
CA LYS A 106 -11.54 8.58 -8.74
C LYS A 106 -11.25 7.08 -8.65
N ILE A 107 -10.73 6.60 -7.51
CA ILE A 107 -10.53 5.17 -7.26
C ILE A 107 -11.87 4.43 -7.22
N HIS A 108 -12.84 4.92 -6.44
CA HIS A 108 -14.17 4.31 -6.28
C HIS A 108 -14.86 4.10 -7.63
N ASP A 109 -14.85 5.11 -8.49
CA ASP A 109 -15.53 5.11 -9.79
C ASP A 109 -15.00 4.01 -10.72
N GLN A 110 -13.74 3.59 -10.56
CA GLN A 110 -13.17 2.50 -11.35
C GLN A 110 -13.74 1.11 -10.99
N PHE A 111 -14.35 0.96 -9.83
CA PHE A 111 -14.92 -0.31 -9.36
C PHE A 111 -16.43 -0.45 -9.59
N GLU A 112 -17.07 0.47 -10.31
CA GLU A 112 -18.49 0.34 -10.69
C GLU A 112 -18.75 -0.91 -11.54
N SER A 113 -17.80 -1.34 -12.37
CA SER A 113 -17.88 -2.62 -13.07
C SER A 113 -17.48 -3.80 -12.17
N GLU A 114 -18.28 -4.87 -12.20
CA GLU A 114 -17.98 -6.09 -11.46
C GLU A 114 -16.73 -6.82 -11.98
N ASP A 115 -16.37 -6.62 -13.24
CA ASP A 115 -15.18 -7.23 -13.85
C ASP A 115 -13.88 -6.63 -13.34
N ASN A 116 -13.93 -5.39 -12.85
CA ASN A 116 -12.75 -4.68 -12.33
C ASN A 116 -12.37 -5.25 -10.95
N LYS A 117 -11.27 -6.00 -10.87
CA LYS A 117 -10.84 -6.69 -9.65
C LYS A 117 -9.80 -5.91 -8.88
N TRP A 118 -8.86 -5.29 -9.57
CA TRP A 118 -7.80 -4.50 -8.97
C TRP A 118 -7.32 -3.39 -9.89
N LEU A 119 -6.74 -2.35 -9.28
CA LEU A 119 -6.34 -1.11 -9.92
C LEU A 119 -4.99 -0.67 -9.36
N VAL A 120 -4.17 -0.06 -10.23
CA VAL A 120 -2.99 0.70 -9.86
C VAL A 120 -3.05 2.09 -10.48
N ASN A 121 -2.81 3.13 -9.68
CA ASN A 121 -2.87 4.52 -10.11
C ASN A 121 -1.49 5.17 -10.22
N GLY A 122 -1.41 6.29 -10.92
CA GLY A 122 -0.21 7.11 -11.00
C GLY A 122 0.17 7.72 -9.65
N CYS A 123 1.44 8.01 -9.49
CA CYS A 123 1.98 8.71 -8.33
C CYS A 123 3.03 9.75 -8.71
N ASN A 124 3.27 10.70 -7.83
CA ASN A 124 4.44 11.56 -7.85
C ASN A 124 5.27 11.35 -6.57
N HIS A 125 6.34 12.09 -6.43
CA HIS A 125 7.27 11.95 -5.32
C HIS A 125 7.56 13.31 -4.68
N THR A 126 7.84 13.30 -3.38
CA THR A 126 8.28 14.48 -2.62
C THR A 126 9.45 14.11 -1.70
N GLN A 127 10.34 15.09 -1.44
CA GLN A 127 11.43 14.99 -0.43
C GLN A 127 11.29 16.03 0.69
N ASP A 128 10.31 16.92 0.58
CA ASP A 128 10.08 18.06 1.46
C ASP A 128 8.63 18.09 1.99
N ASP A 129 8.10 16.90 2.30
CA ASP A 129 6.82 16.72 2.94
C ASP A 129 5.63 17.33 2.16
N GLY A 130 5.74 17.38 0.81
CA GLY A 130 4.68 17.85 -0.07
C GLY A 130 4.75 19.34 -0.43
N HIS A 131 5.84 20.05 -0.10
CA HIS A 131 6.04 21.41 -0.55
C HIS A 131 6.43 21.49 -2.04
N SER A 132 7.09 20.44 -2.56
CA SER A 132 7.37 20.28 -3.97
C SER A 132 7.22 18.85 -4.42
N PHE A 133 6.86 18.66 -5.69
CA PHE A 133 6.67 17.35 -6.29
C PHE A 133 7.57 17.19 -7.51
N PHE A 134 8.06 15.98 -7.69
CA PHE A 134 8.89 15.62 -8.83
C PHE A 134 8.59 14.19 -9.27
N TRP A 135 9.08 13.80 -10.42
CA TRP A 135 8.99 12.47 -11.00
C TRP A 135 7.60 11.84 -10.89
N GLU A 136 6.73 12.19 -11.82
CA GLU A 136 5.47 11.49 -12.01
C GLU A 136 5.73 10.10 -12.60
N MET A 137 5.06 9.11 -12.06
CA MET A 137 5.14 7.74 -12.49
C MET A 137 3.74 7.23 -12.80
N PHE A 138 3.53 6.82 -14.06
CA PHE A 138 2.29 6.20 -14.51
C PHE A 138 2.49 4.70 -14.64
N PRO A 139 1.68 3.88 -13.96
CA PRO A 139 1.92 2.45 -13.86
C PRO A 139 1.78 1.75 -15.21
N ARG A 140 2.66 0.80 -15.46
CA ARG A 140 2.63 -0.09 -16.62
C ARG A 140 3.09 -1.49 -16.19
N TRP A 141 2.58 -2.50 -16.86
CA TRP A 141 3.07 -3.85 -16.64
C TRP A 141 4.46 -4.05 -17.25
N ASN A 142 5.29 -4.79 -16.52
CA ASN A 142 6.58 -5.24 -17.01
C ASN A 142 6.70 -6.75 -16.75
N ASP A 143 6.92 -7.54 -17.80
CA ASP A 143 7.02 -9.00 -17.68
C ASP A 143 8.24 -9.47 -16.87
N LYS A 144 9.20 -8.57 -16.63
CA LYS A 144 10.36 -8.79 -15.76
C LYS A 144 10.12 -8.30 -14.31
N ILE A 145 8.87 -8.17 -13.89
CA ILE A 145 8.53 -7.70 -12.55
C ILE A 145 9.14 -8.58 -11.44
N LEU A 146 9.22 -9.89 -11.66
CA LEU A 146 9.86 -10.84 -10.74
C LEU A 146 11.40 -10.75 -10.75
N GLU A 147 11.99 -10.06 -11.74
CA GLU A 147 13.41 -9.72 -11.79
C GLU A 147 13.71 -8.35 -11.16
N GLY A 148 12.79 -7.81 -10.37
CA GLY A 148 12.91 -6.49 -9.73
C GLY A 148 12.62 -5.29 -10.63
N LYS A 149 12.05 -5.49 -11.82
CA LYS A 149 11.66 -4.40 -12.73
C LYS A 149 10.25 -3.90 -12.39
N ASN A 150 10.11 -3.27 -11.21
CA ASN A 150 8.87 -2.65 -10.79
C ASN A 150 8.63 -1.35 -11.59
N THR A 151 7.61 -1.37 -12.45
CA THR A 151 7.13 -0.21 -13.22
C THR A 151 5.71 0.21 -12.81
N ILE A 152 5.26 -0.27 -11.63
CA ILE A 152 3.96 0.06 -11.05
C ILE A 152 4.12 1.09 -9.92
N SER A 153 5.04 0.90 -9.01
CA SER A 153 5.37 1.69 -7.82
C SER A 153 5.08 0.95 -6.52
N SER A 154 5.10 1.67 -5.38
CA SER A 154 4.86 1.15 -4.03
C SER A 154 3.42 0.62 -3.87
N PRO A 155 3.12 -0.21 -2.85
CA PRO A 155 1.76 -0.67 -2.59
C PRO A 155 0.75 0.46 -2.32
N SER A 156 1.19 1.67 -2.04
CA SER A 156 0.29 2.82 -1.89
C SER A 156 -0.48 3.19 -3.16
N VAL A 157 -0.07 2.72 -4.35
CA VAL A 157 -0.85 2.91 -5.59
C VAL A 157 -1.92 1.84 -5.80
N LEU A 158 -1.95 0.78 -4.97
CA LEU A 158 -2.84 -0.36 -5.13
C LEU A 158 -4.22 -0.12 -4.51
N SER A 159 -5.25 -0.47 -5.28
CA SER A 159 -6.62 -0.67 -4.80
C SER A 159 -7.17 -1.98 -5.36
N MET A 160 -8.01 -2.69 -4.61
CA MET A 160 -8.51 -3.99 -5.04
C MET A 160 -9.85 -4.34 -4.38
N LYS A 161 -10.65 -5.21 -5.02
CA LYS A 161 -11.79 -5.83 -4.36
C LYS A 161 -11.31 -6.78 -3.25
N ARG A 162 -12.12 -6.93 -2.21
CA ARG A 162 -11.82 -7.79 -1.05
C ARG A 162 -11.46 -9.23 -1.45
N GLU A 163 -12.17 -9.80 -2.44
CA GLU A 163 -11.91 -11.15 -2.93
C GLU A 163 -10.46 -11.36 -3.41
N CYS A 164 -9.80 -10.31 -3.86
CA CYS A 164 -8.39 -10.38 -4.25
C CYS A 164 -7.52 -10.69 -3.04
N PHE A 165 -7.75 -9.99 -1.91
CA PHE A 165 -7.02 -10.27 -0.69
C PHE A 165 -7.40 -11.63 -0.08
N ASP A 166 -8.65 -12.06 -0.19
CA ASP A 166 -9.05 -13.37 0.33
C ASP A 166 -8.25 -14.49 -0.32
N LYS A 167 -7.92 -14.35 -1.60
CA LYS A 167 -7.17 -15.34 -2.38
C LYS A 167 -5.65 -15.15 -2.35
N VAL A 168 -5.16 -13.91 -2.35
CA VAL A 168 -3.73 -13.57 -2.43
C VAL A 168 -3.31 -12.75 -1.21
N LYS A 169 -2.21 -13.13 -0.58
CA LYS A 169 -1.62 -12.41 0.56
C LYS A 169 -0.23 -11.90 0.19
N PHE A 170 0.20 -10.81 0.83
CA PHE A 170 1.60 -10.42 0.78
C PHE A 170 2.47 -11.51 1.41
N ASP A 171 3.54 -11.91 0.72
CA ASP A 171 4.46 -12.93 1.21
C ASP A 171 5.40 -12.34 2.27
N LYS A 172 5.29 -12.81 3.50
CA LYS A 172 6.08 -12.31 4.62
C LYS A 172 7.58 -12.69 4.58
N ASN A 173 7.97 -13.52 3.62
CA ASN A 173 9.38 -13.82 3.37
C ASN A 173 10.08 -12.77 2.49
N LEU A 174 9.33 -11.82 1.94
CA LEU A 174 9.82 -10.78 1.06
C LEU A 174 9.79 -9.42 1.75
N ILE A 175 10.78 -8.58 1.48
CA ILE A 175 10.86 -7.21 1.97
C ILE A 175 10.84 -6.22 0.79
N MET A 176 11.80 -6.34 -0.12
CA MET A 176 11.91 -5.46 -1.29
C MET A 176 11.01 -5.88 -2.45
N MET A 177 10.82 -7.18 -2.61
CA MET A 177 10.03 -7.74 -3.70
C MET A 177 8.57 -8.01 -3.31
N MET A 178 8.14 -7.53 -2.12
CA MET A 178 6.79 -7.81 -1.62
C MET A 178 5.67 -7.29 -2.53
N ASP A 179 5.87 -6.13 -3.13
CA ASP A 179 4.96 -5.49 -4.08
C ASP A 179 4.97 -6.20 -5.44
N CYS A 180 6.16 -6.46 -5.98
CA CYS A 180 6.34 -7.16 -7.27
C CYS A 180 5.70 -8.55 -7.24
N ASP A 181 5.94 -9.33 -6.21
CA ASP A 181 5.35 -10.65 -6.00
C ASP A 181 3.82 -10.56 -5.87
N TYR A 182 3.33 -9.57 -5.10
CA TYR A 182 1.90 -9.38 -4.89
C TYR A 182 1.18 -9.00 -6.19
N TYR A 183 1.71 -8.04 -6.96
CA TYR A 183 1.16 -7.64 -8.26
C TYR A 183 1.17 -8.81 -9.25
N TYR A 184 2.25 -9.59 -9.28
CA TYR A 184 2.33 -10.77 -10.12
C TYR A 184 1.23 -11.79 -9.75
N ASN A 185 1.06 -12.07 -8.46
CA ASN A 185 0.01 -12.98 -7.96
C ASN A 185 -1.39 -12.47 -8.29
N LEU A 186 -1.66 -11.18 -8.13
CA LEU A 186 -2.95 -10.59 -8.50
C LEU A 186 -3.23 -10.81 -9.98
N ARG A 187 -2.26 -10.53 -10.85
CA ARG A 187 -2.41 -10.71 -12.29
C ARG A 187 -2.68 -12.16 -12.68
N GLN A 188 -1.97 -13.12 -12.05
CA GLN A 188 -2.16 -14.55 -12.31
C GLN A 188 -3.56 -15.05 -11.92
N ASN A 189 -4.15 -14.46 -10.89
CA ASN A 189 -5.43 -14.92 -10.35
C ASN A 189 -6.64 -14.15 -10.87
N PHE A 190 -6.46 -12.89 -11.27
CA PHE A 190 -7.55 -11.96 -11.58
C PHE A 190 -7.39 -11.23 -12.91
N GLY A 191 -6.33 -11.49 -13.67
CA GLY A 191 -6.04 -10.79 -14.93
C GLY A 191 -5.35 -9.44 -14.73
N ASP A 192 -5.28 -8.67 -15.81
CA ASP A 192 -4.61 -7.37 -15.81
C ASP A 192 -5.32 -6.35 -14.90
N PRO A 193 -4.57 -5.42 -14.25
CA PRO A 193 -5.17 -4.34 -13.49
C PRO A 193 -5.80 -3.28 -14.39
N ILE A 194 -6.64 -2.44 -13.79
CA ILE A 194 -6.89 -1.12 -14.36
C ILE A 194 -5.62 -0.29 -14.14
N PHE A 195 -5.05 0.25 -15.22
CA PHE A 195 -4.00 1.26 -15.15
C PHE A 195 -4.64 2.64 -15.22
N LEU A 196 -4.72 3.32 -14.07
CA LEU A 196 -5.28 4.66 -14.00
C LEU A 196 -4.15 5.69 -14.12
N ASP A 197 -4.16 6.45 -15.23
CA ASP A 197 -3.15 7.46 -15.56
C ASP A 197 -3.40 8.81 -14.82
N ASP A 198 -3.97 8.77 -13.62
CA ASP A 198 -4.12 9.90 -12.72
C ASP A 198 -3.11 9.80 -11.58
N VAL A 199 -2.44 10.90 -11.26
CA VAL A 199 -1.60 10.99 -10.06
C VAL A 199 -2.53 11.16 -8.86
N LEU A 200 -2.69 10.10 -8.06
CA LEU A 200 -3.58 10.09 -6.90
C LEU A 200 -2.82 9.96 -5.57
N ILE A 201 -1.57 9.55 -5.65
CA ILE A 201 -0.72 9.28 -4.48
C ILE A 201 0.58 10.05 -4.61
N THR A 202 1.07 10.58 -3.50
CA THR A 202 2.42 11.10 -3.36
C THR A 202 3.25 10.15 -2.52
N ASN A 203 4.31 9.62 -3.10
CA ASN A 203 5.30 8.82 -2.39
C ASN A 203 6.33 9.76 -1.74
N ARG A 204 6.51 9.64 -0.43
CA ARG A 204 7.53 10.38 0.29
C ARG A 204 8.88 9.67 0.18
N ILE A 205 9.93 10.39 -0.24
CA ILE A 205 11.30 9.85 -0.29
C ILE A 205 12.08 10.39 0.90
N HIS A 206 12.55 9.47 1.75
CA HIS A 206 13.35 9.80 2.92
C HIS A 206 14.39 8.70 3.22
N GLN A 207 15.47 9.08 3.92
CA GLN A 207 16.61 8.18 4.19
C GLN A 207 16.31 6.97 5.08
N ASN A 208 15.12 6.93 5.69
CA ASN A 208 14.67 5.83 6.55
C ASN A 208 13.80 4.79 5.83
N GLN A 209 13.56 4.96 4.54
CA GLN A 209 12.84 3.96 3.73
C GLN A 209 13.60 2.64 3.69
N ILE A 210 12.87 1.55 3.56
CA ILE A 210 13.44 0.20 3.41
C ILE A 210 14.36 0.16 2.18
N SER A 211 13.90 0.71 1.06
CA SER A 211 14.63 0.75 -0.21
C SER A 211 16.00 1.46 -0.13
N SER A 212 16.16 2.42 0.79
CA SER A 212 17.45 3.12 0.98
C SER A 212 18.48 2.33 1.78
N ARG A 213 18.08 1.22 2.40
CA ARG A 213 18.92 0.42 3.33
C ARG A 213 19.20 -0.99 2.84
N TYR A 214 18.49 -1.42 1.80
CA TYR A 214 18.59 -2.78 1.28
C TYR A 214 19.75 -2.87 0.29
N ASP A 215 20.62 -3.87 0.44
CA ASP A 215 21.71 -4.08 -0.49
C ASP A 215 21.28 -4.91 -1.72
N ASN A 216 22.08 -4.81 -2.77
CA ASN A 216 21.79 -5.50 -4.04
C ASN A 216 21.79 -7.04 -3.90
N ASN A 217 22.60 -7.60 -2.99
CA ASN A 217 22.65 -9.06 -2.80
C ASN A 217 21.33 -9.58 -2.24
N ASN A 218 20.74 -8.87 -1.26
CA ASN A 218 19.44 -9.24 -0.71
C ASN A 218 18.33 -9.12 -1.75
N LEU A 219 18.37 -8.10 -2.60
CA LEU A 219 17.42 -7.95 -3.71
C LEU A 219 17.50 -9.11 -4.69
N GLU A 220 18.72 -9.52 -5.10
CA GLU A 220 18.93 -10.67 -5.99
C GLU A 220 18.36 -11.97 -5.38
N LEU A 221 18.59 -12.22 -4.09
CA LEU A 221 18.05 -13.39 -3.40
C LEU A 221 16.50 -13.39 -3.37
N GLU A 222 15.87 -12.23 -3.16
CA GLU A 222 14.42 -12.12 -3.22
C GLU A 222 13.87 -12.29 -4.65
N CYS A 223 14.58 -11.79 -5.68
CA CYS A 223 14.22 -12.03 -7.08
C CYS A 223 14.27 -13.53 -7.42
N ASP A 224 15.37 -14.22 -7.04
CA ASP A 224 15.52 -15.67 -7.26
C ASP A 224 14.41 -16.46 -6.54
N TYR A 225 14.07 -16.07 -5.32
CA TYR A 225 12.95 -16.65 -4.58
C TYR A 225 11.63 -16.47 -5.31
N CYS A 226 11.32 -15.26 -5.79
CA CYS A 226 10.09 -14.97 -6.54
C CYS A 226 10.03 -15.79 -7.84
N ILE A 227 11.12 -15.83 -8.60
CA ILE A 227 11.19 -16.62 -9.84
C ILE A 227 10.97 -18.10 -9.54
N ALA A 228 11.66 -18.67 -8.54
CA ALA A 228 11.51 -20.07 -8.17
C ALA A 228 10.08 -20.39 -7.70
N LYS A 229 9.48 -19.54 -6.89
CA LYS A 229 8.09 -19.66 -6.40
C LYS A 229 7.09 -19.77 -7.54
N HIS A 230 7.23 -18.93 -8.56
CA HIS A 230 6.26 -18.85 -9.65
C HIS A 230 6.53 -19.79 -10.82
N THR A 231 7.78 -20.22 -11.05
CA THR A 231 8.10 -21.19 -12.10
C THR A 231 7.84 -22.63 -11.69
N ASN A 232 7.92 -22.96 -10.39
CA ASN A 232 7.64 -24.32 -9.90
C ASN A 232 6.15 -24.69 -9.86
N VAL A 233 5.24 -23.70 -9.95
CA VAL A 233 3.79 -23.94 -10.04
C VAL A 233 3.36 -24.50 -11.41
N ILE A 234 4.22 -24.36 -12.44
CA ILE A 234 3.92 -24.85 -13.80
C ILE A 234 4.22 -26.39 -13.93
N ARG A 235 4.77 -27.04 -12.90
CA ARG A 235 5.19 -28.46 -12.94
C ARG A 235 4.38 -29.41 -12.08
N SER A 236 3.29 -28.94 -11.51
CA SER A 236 2.29 -29.76 -10.78
C SER A 236 0.92 -29.64 -11.47
#